data_b86d1f330d36f8d123172434d6805d74
#
_entry.id   b86d1f330d36f8d123172434d6805d74
#
_cell.length_a   1.000
_cell.length_b   1.000
_cell.length_c   1.000
_cell.angle_alpha   90.00
_cell.angle_beta   90.00
_cell.angle_gamma   90.00
#
_symmetry.space_group_name_H-M   'P 1'
#
loop_
_entity.id
_entity.type
_entity.pdbx_description
1 polymer ?
#
loop_
_entity_poly.entity_id
_entity_poly.type
_entity_poly.pdbx_seq_one_letter_code
_entity_poly.pdbx_strand_id
1 'polypeptide(L)'
;MGNLNRSGGGPIRRAQNAIERRVQTSHEEMGLQQSRFLARAITWALLGTTAAGLAWLALAQTDEVVMATGKLQPIGDVKTIQMPVGGVLQTMLVKDGQRVSKGQVLLRLDNEATLDRQQSLRATIAAKRSQLRLKEVEMARYLNLNDTEQSLTRQNLVLETEILERLEGLKAVGASAELQYLQQRNKVQEVAGELSKLKVDRLRQIAILEQAVEQLRGDLADLGSKLTELRVNIRYQDVRSPADGVVFDLKPTGPGFVAQGSEPVMKVVPFDALQAKVEIESSDIGFVQVGRPAEISIDSFPATDFGVLLGTVKGIASDALPPDERHQTYRFPATISLDSQQLKLKSG
;
A
#
# COMPACT_ATOMS: atom_id res chain seq x y z
N MET A 1 87.90 -18.67 -42.47
CA MET A 1 87.17 -17.48 -42.81
C MET A 1 86.13 -17.30 -41.74
N GLY A 2 86.16 -16.46 -40.87
CA GLY A 2 86.34 -15.10 -40.57
C GLY A 2 85.34 -14.79 -39.49
N ASN A 3 85.77 -14.56 -38.30
CA ASN A 3 85.68 -13.36 -37.47
C ASN A 3 84.33 -12.62 -37.40
N LEU A 4 83.80 -12.46 -36.19
CA LEU A 4 83.92 -11.22 -35.40
C LEU A 4 83.14 -11.31 -34.08
N ASN A 5 83.92 -11.30 -33.04
CA ASN A 5 83.48 -10.99 -31.67
C ASN A 5 83.33 -9.48 -31.51
N ARG A 6 82.21 -9.02 -30.95
CA ARG A 6 82.08 -7.65 -30.37
C ARG A 6 81.33 -7.67 -29.08
N SER A 7 82.01 -7.73 -28.00
CA SER A 7 81.60 -7.38 -26.68
C SER A 7 81.47 -5.85 -26.57
N GLY A 8 80.22 -5.34 -26.48
CA GLY A 8 79.93 -3.96 -26.11
C GLY A 8 79.69 -3.78 -24.63
N GLY A 9 80.75 -3.50 -23.90
CA GLY A 9 80.63 -3.07 -22.50
C GLY A 9 80.04 -1.69 -22.42
N GLY A 10 78.81 -1.51 -21.86
CA GLY A 10 78.11 -0.24 -21.76
C GLY A 10 78.90 0.80 -20.92
N PRO A 11 78.59 2.09 -21.12
CA PRO A 11 79.25 3.23 -20.54
C PRO A 11 79.34 3.21 -18.98
N ILE A 12 78.40 2.56 -18.34
CA ILE A 12 78.31 2.41 -16.87
C ILE A 12 79.47 1.57 -16.32
N ARG A 13 79.92 0.48 -17.00
CA ARG A 13 81.04 -0.32 -16.60
C ARG A 13 82.40 0.39 -16.75
N ARG A 14 82.48 1.32 -17.71
CA ARG A 14 83.68 2.15 -17.86
C ARG A 14 83.84 3.21 -16.79
N ALA A 15 82.71 3.79 -16.39
CA ALA A 15 82.62 4.76 -15.28
C ALA A 15 82.96 4.08 -13.91
N GLN A 16 82.43 2.91 -13.68
CA GLN A 16 82.76 2.14 -12.45
C GLN A 16 84.30 1.78 -12.36
N ASN A 17 84.89 1.28 -13.43
CA ASN A 17 86.32 0.95 -13.44
C ASN A 17 87.17 2.19 -13.37
N ALA A 18 86.73 3.38 -13.84
CA ALA A 18 87.49 4.62 -13.69
C ALA A 18 87.40 5.18 -12.25
N ILE A 19 86.35 4.98 -11.53
CA ILE A 19 86.20 5.36 -10.14
C ILE A 19 86.98 4.40 -9.23
N GLU A 20 86.95 3.09 -9.49
CA GLU A 20 87.75 2.11 -8.73
C GLU A 20 89.26 2.33 -8.86
N ARG A 21 89.79 2.73 -10.05
CA ARG A 21 91.22 3.05 -10.22
C ARG A 21 91.64 4.32 -9.51
N ARG A 22 90.75 5.28 -9.33
CA ARG A 22 91.03 6.53 -8.60
C ARG A 22 91.00 6.39 -7.07
N VAL A 23 90.23 5.43 -6.57
CA VAL A 23 90.18 5.13 -5.14
C VAL A 23 91.32 4.25 -4.66
N GLN A 24 91.98 3.47 -5.57
CA GLN A 24 93.16 2.62 -5.21
C GLN A 24 94.49 3.34 -5.12
N THR A 25 94.55 4.64 -5.48
CA THR A 25 95.83 5.39 -5.47
C THR A 25 95.96 6.41 -4.32
N SER A 26 95.14 6.44 -3.36
CA SER A 26 95.31 7.22 -2.18
C SER A 26 94.78 6.50 -0.93
N HIS A 27 95.69 5.97 -0.23
CA HIS A 27 95.78 5.75 1.21
C HIS A 27 96.36 4.34 1.56
N GLU A 28 97.60 4.28 1.65
CA GLU A 28 98.22 3.49 2.73
C GLU A 28 97.85 4.15 4.06
N GLU A 29 97.51 3.28 5.02
CA GLU A 29 97.37 3.51 6.44
C GLU A 29 95.96 3.88 6.93
N MET A 30 95.20 2.88 7.21
CA MET A 30 94.60 2.49 8.50
C MET A 30 93.72 1.28 8.28
N GLY A 31 94.18 0.13 8.65
CA GLY A 31 93.47 -1.12 8.55
C GLY A 31 92.23 -1.17 9.44
N LEU A 32 91.13 -0.96 8.86
CA LEU A 32 89.83 -1.56 9.30
C LEU A 32 89.42 -2.57 8.23
N GLN A 33 89.73 -3.85 8.49
CA GLN A 33 89.17 -4.96 7.71
C GLN A 33 87.62 -4.91 7.84
N GLN A 34 86.96 -4.14 6.99
CA GLN A 34 85.53 -4.27 6.80
C GLN A 34 85.27 -5.63 6.15
N SER A 35 84.69 -6.53 6.92
CA SER A 35 84.30 -7.82 6.39
C SER A 35 83.29 -7.58 5.26
N ARG A 36 83.63 -8.08 4.06
CA ARG A 36 82.77 -7.99 2.87
C ARG A 36 81.34 -8.51 3.13
N PHE A 37 81.18 -9.19 4.24
CA PHE A 37 79.90 -9.72 4.70
C PHE A 37 79.01 -8.61 5.31
N LEU A 38 79.55 -7.69 6.12
CA LEU A 38 78.79 -6.57 6.72
C LEU A 38 78.30 -5.57 5.69
N ALA A 39 79.12 -5.23 4.67
CA ALA A 39 78.69 -4.32 3.61
C ALA A 39 77.53 -4.90 2.77
N ARG A 40 77.57 -6.20 2.46
CA ARG A 40 76.48 -6.91 1.77
C ARG A 40 75.28 -7.06 2.66
N ALA A 41 75.40 -7.30 3.94
CA ALA A 41 74.27 -7.39 4.87
C ALA A 41 73.53 -6.04 5.00
N ILE A 42 74.27 -4.93 5.08
CA ILE A 42 73.67 -3.58 5.13
C ILE A 42 72.93 -3.22 3.82
N THR A 43 73.53 -3.55 2.65
CA THR A 43 72.82 -3.30 1.34
C THR A 43 71.60 -4.13 1.20
N TRP A 44 71.61 -5.41 1.60
CA TRP A 44 70.37 -6.23 1.59
C TRP A 44 69.36 -5.80 2.62
N ALA A 45 69.75 -5.32 3.79
CA ALA A 45 68.86 -4.75 4.80
C ALA A 45 68.20 -3.46 4.31
N LEU A 46 69.02 -2.57 3.68
CA LEU A 46 68.49 -1.34 3.07
C LEU A 46 67.49 -1.63 1.89
N LEU A 47 67.88 -2.60 1.04
CA LEU A 47 67.00 -3.00 -0.07
C LEU A 47 65.71 -3.66 0.45
N GLY A 48 65.82 -4.47 1.49
CA GLY A 48 64.68 -5.10 2.15
C GLY A 48 63.73 -4.08 2.82
N THR A 49 64.26 -3.07 3.50
CA THR A 49 63.44 -2.01 4.13
C THR A 49 62.79 -1.10 3.10
N THR A 50 63.46 -0.74 2.01
CA THR A 50 62.87 0.04 0.91
C THR A 50 61.80 -0.75 0.18
N ALA A 51 62.04 -2.04 -0.09
CA ALA A 51 61.02 -2.91 -0.70
C ALA A 51 59.82 -3.11 0.21
N ALA A 52 60.02 -3.29 1.52
CA ALA A 52 58.93 -3.36 2.50
C ALA A 52 58.15 -2.05 2.61
N GLY A 53 58.85 -0.91 2.57
CA GLY A 53 58.20 0.43 2.54
C GLY A 53 57.33 0.66 1.29
N LEU A 54 57.84 0.27 0.12
CA LEU A 54 57.09 0.35 -1.14
C LEU A 54 55.90 -0.62 -1.16
N ALA A 55 56.05 -1.83 -0.64
CA ALA A 55 54.97 -2.79 -0.50
C ALA A 55 53.92 -2.28 0.49
N TRP A 56 54.31 -1.66 1.60
CA TRP A 56 53.40 -1.02 2.54
C TRP A 56 52.63 0.12 1.89
N LEU A 57 53.28 1.00 1.11
CA LEU A 57 52.64 2.09 0.36
C LEU A 57 51.65 1.56 -0.68
N ALA A 58 51.95 0.46 -1.34
CA ALA A 58 51.08 -0.16 -2.34
C ALA A 58 49.87 -0.89 -1.72
N LEU A 59 49.99 -1.34 -0.47
CA LEU A 59 48.91 -2.03 0.26
C LEU A 59 48.15 -1.13 1.23
N ALA A 60 48.67 0.06 1.53
CA ALA A 60 48.01 1.02 2.42
C ALA A 60 46.71 1.52 1.76
N GLN A 61 45.60 1.10 2.32
CA GLN A 61 44.27 1.66 1.96
C GLN A 61 44.09 2.96 2.74
N THR A 62 43.85 4.03 2.01
CA THR A 62 43.49 5.33 2.61
C THR A 62 41.99 5.44 2.58
N ASP A 63 41.36 5.58 3.71
CA ASP A 63 39.94 5.87 3.79
C ASP A 63 39.72 7.33 3.40
N GLU A 64 38.92 7.54 2.39
CA GLU A 64 38.46 8.87 1.96
C GLU A 64 37.17 9.21 2.67
N VAL A 65 37.13 10.28 3.43
CA VAL A 65 35.97 10.74 4.18
C VAL A 65 35.29 11.86 3.40
N VAL A 66 34.06 11.62 2.99
CA VAL A 66 33.19 12.60 2.34
C VAL A 66 32.36 13.33 3.40
N MET A 67 32.41 14.66 3.40
CA MET A 67 31.59 15.48 4.28
C MET A 67 30.35 15.96 3.52
N ALA A 68 29.18 15.73 4.10
CA ALA A 68 27.92 16.18 3.54
C ALA A 68 27.06 16.87 4.61
N THR A 69 26.41 17.96 4.24
CA THR A 69 25.47 18.66 5.11
C THR A 69 24.03 18.19 4.84
N GLY A 70 23.19 18.23 5.88
CA GLY A 70 21.82 17.75 5.72
C GLY A 70 20.91 18.05 6.90
N LYS A 71 19.77 17.39 6.89
CA LYS A 71 18.74 17.54 7.94
C LYS A 71 18.24 16.17 8.40
N LEU A 72 17.98 16.04 9.68
CA LEU A 72 17.24 14.92 10.23
C LEU A 72 15.76 15.08 9.90
N GLN A 73 15.18 14.06 9.30
CA GLN A 73 13.76 14.02 8.94
C GLN A 73 13.16 12.69 9.40
N PRO A 74 11.89 12.66 9.81
CA PRO A 74 11.16 11.40 9.99
C PRO A 74 11.16 10.58 8.70
N ILE A 75 11.24 9.26 8.80
CA ILE A 75 11.17 8.34 7.64
C ILE A 75 9.79 8.40 6.98
N GLY A 76 8.73 8.68 7.75
CA GLY A 76 7.37 8.82 7.25
C GLY A 76 7.03 10.25 6.83
N ASP A 77 6.28 10.38 5.75
CA ASP A 77 5.72 11.67 5.35
C ASP A 77 4.73 12.18 6.41
N VAL A 78 4.75 13.49 6.65
CA VAL A 78 3.75 14.15 7.48
C VAL A 78 2.37 13.90 6.87
N LYS A 79 1.48 13.26 7.63
CA LYS A 79 0.12 12.97 7.20
C LYS A 79 -0.79 14.14 7.55
N THR A 80 -1.21 14.89 6.54
CA THR A 80 -2.21 15.94 6.71
C THR A 80 -3.59 15.28 6.85
N ILE A 81 -4.25 15.52 7.98
CA ILE A 81 -5.60 15.03 8.26
C ILE A 81 -6.57 16.10 7.77
N GLN A 82 -7.40 15.67 6.81
CA GLN A 82 -8.49 16.49 6.29
C GLN A 82 -9.82 15.99 6.83
N MET A 83 -10.80 16.88 6.92
CA MET A 83 -12.17 16.51 7.28
C MET A 83 -12.81 15.72 6.13
N PRO A 84 -13.19 14.45 6.33
CA PRO A 84 -13.80 13.66 5.26
C PRO A 84 -15.19 14.18 4.85
N VAL A 85 -15.91 14.74 5.82
CA VAL A 85 -17.25 15.35 5.65
C VAL A 85 -17.31 16.66 6.42
N GLY A 86 -18.12 17.60 5.96
CA GLY A 86 -18.41 18.83 6.71
C GLY A 86 -19.32 18.55 7.90
N GLY A 87 -19.19 19.35 8.93
CA GLY A 87 -20.03 19.25 10.12
C GLY A 87 -19.55 20.07 11.30
N VAL A 88 -20.31 20.00 12.38
CA VAL A 88 -19.97 20.67 13.66
C VAL A 88 -19.14 19.71 14.52
N LEU A 89 -18.03 20.18 15.05
CA LEU A 89 -17.20 19.41 15.98
C LEU A 89 -17.94 19.24 17.32
N GLN A 90 -18.26 18.00 17.68
CA GLN A 90 -18.89 17.66 18.96
C GLN A 90 -17.85 17.55 20.06
N THR A 91 -16.79 16.75 19.82
CA THR A 91 -15.70 16.54 20.79
C THR A 91 -14.35 16.48 20.13
N MET A 92 -13.37 17.07 20.81
CA MET A 92 -11.96 16.96 20.48
C MET A 92 -11.28 16.04 21.50
N LEU A 93 -10.72 14.93 21.03
CA LEU A 93 -10.15 13.88 21.89
C LEU A 93 -8.63 13.94 21.99
N VAL A 94 -8.00 14.88 21.28
CA VAL A 94 -6.54 15.06 21.25
C VAL A 94 -6.16 16.52 21.37
N LYS A 95 -4.92 16.75 21.83
CA LYS A 95 -4.31 18.07 21.95
C LYS A 95 -3.10 18.16 21.03
N ASP A 96 -2.70 19.38 20.70
CA ASP A 96 -1.45 19.61 19.97
C ASP A 96 -0.25 19.06 20.76
N GLY A 97 0.69 18.41 20.10
CA GLY A 97 1.82 17.72 20.72
C GLY A 97 1.50 16.34 21.33
N GLN A 98 0.24 15.86 21.27
CA GLN A 98 -0.15 14.57 21.85
C GLN A 98 0.24 13.40 20.93
N ARG A 99 0.72 12.31 21.54
CA ARG A 99 0.97 11.03 20.86
C ARG A 99 -0.34 10.32 20.57
N VAL A 100 -0.47 9.80 19.35
CA VAL A 100 -1.64 9.08 18.87
C VAL A 100 -1.24 7.79 18.16
N SER A 101 -2.11 6.79 18.24
CA SER A 101 -1.93 5.51 17.56
C SER A 101 -2.77 5.45 16.29
N LYS A 102 -2.35 4.64 15.32
CA LYS A 102 -3.09 4.38 14.10
C LYS A 102 -4.50 3.88 14.41
N GLY A 103 -5.50 4.50 13.80
CA GLY A 103 -6.92 4.19 14.01
C GLY A 103 -7.55 4.87 15.24
N GLN A 104 -6.77 5.53 16.10
CA GLN A 104 -7.29 6.30 17.23
C GLN A 104 -8.19 7.44 16.73
N VAL A 105 -9.35 7.63 17.39
CA VAL A 105 -10.24 8.74 17.09
C VAL A 105 -9.61 10.03 17.61
N LEU A 106 -9.48 11.01 16.72
CA LEU A 106 -8.89 12.32 17.00
C LEU A 106 -9.97 13.35 17.30
N LEU A 107 -10.97 13.40 16.44
CA LEU A 107 -12.09 14.34 16.48
C LEU A 107 -13.39 13.55 16.23
N ARG A 108 -14.47 13.99 16.83
CA ARG A 108 -15.81 13.51 16.58
C ARG A 108 -16.72 14.63 16.18
N LEU A 109 -17.35 14.50 15.01
CA LEU A 109 -18.38 15.40 14.54
C LEU A 109 -19.73 15.03 15.17
N ASP A 110 -20.63 15.99 15.21
CA ASP A 110 -22.01 15.73 15.59
C ASP A 110 -22.67 14.80 14.59
N ASN A 111 -23.22 13.70 15.10
CA ASN A 111 -23.79 12.63 14.31
C ASN A 111 -25.27 12.32 14.70
N GLU A 112 -25.86 13.08 15.61
CA GLU A 112 -27.20 12.80 16.13
C GLU A 112 -28.24 12.74 15.01
N ALA A 113 -28.31 13.77 14.17
CA ALA A 113 -29.23 13.78 13.04
C ALA A 113 -29.00 12.66 12.03
N THR A 114 -27.74 12.22 11.85
CA THR A 114 -27.42 11.12 10.93
C THR A 114 -27.80 9.76 11.52
N LEU A 115 -27.65 9.58 12.82
CA LEU A 115 -28.09 8.37 13.55
C LEU A 115 -29.62 8.26 13.53
N ASP A 116 -30.36 9.36 13.76
CA ASP A 116 -31.82 9.37 13.70
C ASP A 116 -32.32 9.03 12.29
N ARG A 117 -31.68 9.57 11.25
CA ARG A 117 -31.96 9.20 9.87
C ARG A 117 -31.71 7.72 9.61
N GLN A 118 -30.62 7.18 10.13
CA GLN A 118 -30.29 5.74 10.00
C GLN A 118 -31.37 4.87 10.66
N GLN A 119 -31.83 5.25 11.86
CA GLN A 119 -32.87 4.51 12.59
C GLN A 119 -34.20 4.54 11.83
N SER A 120 -34.63 5.71 11.36
CA SER A 120 -35.82 5.87 10.54
C SER A 120 -35.77 5.05 9.26
N LEU A 121 -34.62 5.06 8.57
CA LEU A 121 -34.43 4.28 7.35
C LEU A 121 -34.47 2.77 7.62
N ARG A 122 -33.91 2.30 8.74
CA ARG A 122 -34.02 0.90 9.17
C ARG A 122 -35.46 0.48 9.43
N ALA A 123 -36.25 1.34 10.08
CA ALA A 123 -37.68 1.09 10.30
C ALA A 123 -38.43 0.97 8.96
N THR A 124 -38.15 1.87 8.02
CA THR A 124 -38.73 1.83 6.66
C THR A 124 -38.38 0.53 5.93
N ILE A 125 -37.13 0.10 5.99
CA ILE A 125 -36.66 -1.17 5.41
C ILE A 125 -37.40 -2.36 6.05
N ALA A 126 -37.58 -2.36 7.38
CA ALA A 126 -38.31 -3.42 8.07
C ALA A 126 -39.77 -3.49 7.63
N ALA A 127 -40.45 -2.35 7.50
CA ALA A 127 -41.85 -2.25 6.98
C ALA A 127 -41.95 -2.78 5.54
N LYS A 128 -41.04 -2.36 4.64
CA LYS A 128 -41.00 -2.83 3.25
C LYS A 128 -40.72 -4.34 3.14
N ARG A 129 -39.85 -4.89 3.99
CA ARG A 129 -39.62 -6.34 4.07
C ARG A 129 -40.87 -7.10 4.50
N SER A 130 -41.62 -6.55 5.44
CA SER A 130 -42.91 -7.13 5.85
C SER A 130 -43.94 -7.12 4.71
N GLN A 131 -44.02 -6.02 3.94
CA GLN A 131 -44.88 -5.94 2.76
C GLN A 131 -44.49 -6.96 1.69
N LEU A 132 -43.19 -7.12 1.43
CA LEU A 132 -42.67 -8.14 0.48
C LEU A 132 -43.11 -9.54 0.91
N ARG A 133 -42.90 -9.88 2.18
CA ARG A 133 -43.30 -11.21 2.72
C ARG A 133 -44.81 -11.46 2.56
N LEU A 134 -45.64 -10.44 2.83
CA LEU A 134 -47.09 -10.56 2.65
C LEU A 134 -47.45 -10.79 1.18
N LYS A 135 -46.80 -10.14 0.24
CA LYS A 135 -47.02 -10.35 -1.19
C LYS A 135 -46.57 -11.73 -1.65
N GLU A 136 -45.46 -12.25 -1.16
CA GLU A 136 -44.98 -13.62 -1.42
C GLU A 136 -45.98 -14.66 -0.87
N VAL A 137 -46.53 -14.44 0.32
CA VAL A 137 -47.58 -15.32 0.92
C VAL A 137 -48.87 -15.23 0.11
N GLU A 138 -49.28 -14.05 -0.33
CA GLU A 138 -50.45 -13.85 -1.19
C GLU A 138 -50.29 -14.64 -2.49
N MET A 139 -49.14 -14.55 -3.14
CA MET A 139 -48.83 -15.29 -4.36
C MET A 139 -48.88 -16.82 -4.13
N ALA A 140 -48.25 -17.33 -3.06
CA ALA A 140 -48.29 -18.75 -2.73
C ALA A 140 -49.73 -19.26 -2.48
N ARG A 141 -50.57 -18.49 -1.78
CA ARG A 141 -51.97 -18.82 -1.53
C ARG A 141 -52.75 -18.85 -2.83
N TYR A 142 -52.59 -17.86 -3.71
CA TYR A 142 -53.24 -17.81 -4.99
C TYR A 142 -52.88 -19.03 -5.85
N LEU A 143 -51.60 -19.42 -5.92
CA LEU A 143 -51.14 -20.58 -6.67
C LEU A 143 -51.81 -21.86 -6.16
N ASN A 144 -51.84 -22.09 -4.83
CA ASN A 144 -52.49 -23.25 -4.24
C ASN A 144 -53.98 -23.32 -4.53
N LEU A 145 -54.70 -22.19 -4.46
CA LEU A 145 -56.13 -22.11 -4.75
C LEU A 145 -56.38 -22.45 -6.24
N ASN A 146 -55.64 -21.80 -7.12
CA ASN A 146 -55.79 -22.00 -8.57
C ASN A 146 -55.41 -23.46 -8.99
N ASP A 147 -54.38 -24.05 -8.39
CA ASP A 147 -54.02 -25.47 -8.64
C ASP A 147 -55.18 -26.42 -8.20
N THR A 148 -55.85 -26.13 -7.09
CA THR A 148 -56.98 -26.89 -6.59
C THR A 148 -58.15 -26.75 -7.56
N GLU A 149 -58.51 -25.53 -8.00
CA GLU A 149 -59.58 -25.30 -8.97
C GLU A 149 -59.32 -25.97 -10.33
N GLN A 150 -58.11 -25.83 -10.84
CA GLN A 150 -57.72 -26.53 -12.09
C GLN A 150 -57.80 -28.05 -11.97
N SER A 151 -57.41 -28.60 -10.81
CA SER A 151 -57.51 -30.04 -10.55
C SER A 151 -58.94 -30.55 -10.56
N LEU A 152 -59.86 -29.83 -9.88
CA LEU A 152 -61.25 -30.17 -9.86
C LEU A 152 -61.91 -30.04 -11.25
N THR A 153 -61.62 -28.93 -11.95
CA THR A 153 -62.14 -28.74 -13.33
C THR A 153 -61.60 -29.78 -14.29
N ARG A 154 -60.36 -30.21 -14.12
CA ARG A 154 -59.76 -31.28 -14.93
C ARG A 154 -60.43 -32.64 -14.65
N GLN A 155 -60.75 -32.95 -13.39
CA GLN A 155 -61.49 -34.16 -13.01
C GLN A 155 -62.89 -34.15 -13.64
N ASN A 156 -63.59 -33.01 -13.56
CA ASN A 156 -64.88 -32.83 -14.21
C ASN A 156 -64.78 -33.04 -15.74
N LEU A 157 -63.79 -32.46 -16.39
CA LEU A 157 -63.58 -32.60 -17.82
C LEU A 157 -63.39 -34.08 -18.21
N VAL A 158 -62.61 -34.84 -17.43
CA VAL A 158 -62.44 -36.30 -17.66
C VAL A 158 -63.76 -37.02 -17.54
N LEU A 159 -64.53 -36.76 -16.48
CA LEU A 159 -65.86 -37.37 -16.29
C LEU A 159 -66.82 -37.06 -17.43
N GLU A 160 -66.96 -35.78 -17.80
CA GLU A 160 -67.84 -35.34 -18.89
C GLU A 160 -67.38 -35.94 -20.25
N THR A 161 -66.09 -36.10 -20.45
CA THR A 161 -65.57 -36.77 -21.70
C THR A 161 -65.87 -38.25 -21.70
N GLU A 162 -65.77 -38.96 -20.56
CA GLU A 162 -66.17 -40.36 -20.46
C GLU A 162 -67.68 -40.58 -20.75
N ILE A 163 -68.54 -39.67 -20.23
CA ILE A 163 -69.98 -39.70 -20.54
C ILE A 163 -70.21 -39.49 -22.04
N LEU A 164 -69.49 -38.54 -22.67
CA LEU A 164 -69.58 -38.30 -24.11
C LEU A 164 -69.23 -39.53 -24.94
N GLU A 165 -68.11 -40.19 -24.61
CA GLU A 165 -67.65 -41.41 -25.26
C GLU A 165 -68.68 -42.55 -25.17
N ARG A 166 -69.30 -42.73 -23.99
CA ARG A 166 -70.40 -43.72 -23.81
C ARG A 166 -71.63 -43.38 -24.66
N LEU A 167 -72.05 -42.10 -24.73
CA LEU A 167 -73.17 -41.66 -25.56
C LEU A 167 -72.85 -41.77 -27.04
N GLU A 168 -71.63 -41.57 -27.47
CA GLU A 168 -71.15 -41.78 -28.85
C GLU A 168 -71.30 -43.30 -29.26
N GLY A 169 -70.87 -44.22 -28.40
CA GLY A 169 -71.06 -45.64 -28.60
C GLY A 169 -72.51 -46.06 -28.67
N LEU A 170 -73.40 -45.48 -27.81
CA LEU A 170 -74.84 -45.76 -27.85
C LEU A 170 -75.53 -45.14 -29.09
N LYS A 171 -75.11 -44.03 -29.57
CA LYS A 171 -75.60 -43.38 -30.81
C LYS A 171 -75.26 -44.29 -32.02
N ALA A 172 -74.05 -44.87 -32.09
CA ALA A 172 -73.60 -45.73 -33.18
C ALA A 172 -74.46 -47.00 -33.34
N VAL A 173 -75.05 -47.49 -32.23
CA VAL A 173 -76.00 -48.62 -32.25
C VAL A 173 -77.47 -48.22 -32.26
N GLY A 174 -77.78 -46.95 -32.46
CA GLY A 174 -79.15 -46.40 -32.50
C GLY A 174 -79.88 -46.33 -31.15
N ALA A 175 -79.21 -46.48 -30.03
CA ALA A 175 -79.78 -46.54 -28.66
C ALA A 175 -79.78 -45.20 -27.90
N SER A 176 -79.30 -44.08 -28.51
CA SER A 176 -79.30 -42.79 -27.93
C SER A 176 -79.87 -41.71 -28.85
N ALA A 177 -80.56 -40.69 -28.27
CA ALA A 177 -81.04 -39.55 -29.01
C ALA A 177 -79.90 -38.60 -29.40
N GLU A 178 -79.81 -38.19 -30.64
CA GLU A 178 -78.79 -37.27 -31.16
C GLU A 178 -78.71 -35.98 -30.36
N LEU A 179 -79.82 -35.46 -29.83
CA LEU A 179 -79.86 -34.28 -28.99
C LEU A 179 -79.05 -34.46 -27.70
N GLN A 180 -79.11 -35.64 -27.04
CA GLN A 180 -78.32 -35.90 -25.81
C GLN A 180 -76.82 -35.92 -26.08
N TYR A 181 -76.37 -36.49 -27.20
CA TYR A 181 -75.00 -36.44 -27.64
C TYR A 181 -74.48 -35.02 -27.86
N LEU A 182 -75.28 -34.18 -28.58
CA LEU A 182 -74.93 -32.79 -28.86
C LEU A 182 -74.89 -31.95 -27.59
N GLN A 183 -75.82 -32.16 -26.66
CA GLN A 183 -75.82 -31.49 -25.35
C GLN A 183 -74.56 -31.85 -24.54
N GLN A 184 -74.19 -33.12 -24.50
CA GLN A 184 -72.99 -33.58 -23.77
C GLN A 184 -71.72 -33.04 -24.40
N ARG A 185 -71.61 -33.03 -25.73
CA ARG A 185 -70.50 -32.45 -26.48
C ARG A 185 -70.31 -30.96 -26.14
N ASN A 186 -71.43 -30.21 -26.09
CA ASN A 186 -71.38 -28.79 -25.69
C ASN A 186 -70.92 -28.64 -24.24
N LYS A 187 -71.29 -29.55 -23.31
CA LYS A 187 -70.87 -29.56 -21.93
C LYS A 187 -69.37 -29.81 -21.80
N VAL A 188 -68.80 -30.78 -22.54
CA VAL A 188 -67.36 -31.00 -22.59
C VAL A 188 -66.62 -29.76 -23.09
N GLN A 189 -67.13 -29.09 -24.14
CA GLN A 189 -66.54 -27.87 -24.66
C GLN A 189 -66.61 -26.71 -23.65
N GLU A 190 -67.69 -26.58 -22.90
CA GLU A 190 -67.86 -25.58 -21.83
C GLU A 190 -66.79 -25.79 -20.74
N VAL A 191 -66.66 -27.03 -20.19
CA VAL A 191 -65.69 -27.33 -19.11
C VAL A 191 -64.26 -27.22 -19.61
N ALA A 192 -63.95 -27.62 -20.84
CA ALA A 192 -62.63 -27.40 -21.44
C ALA A 192 -62.30 -25.92 -21.61
N GLY A 193 -63.29 -25.10 -22.00
CA GLY A 193 -63.15 -23.65 -22.06
C GLY A 193 -62.86 -23.02 -20.67
N GLU A 194 -63.60 -23.48 -19.63
CA GLU A 194 -63.40 -23.06 -18.26
C GLU A 194 -61.97 -23.37 -17.77
N LEU A 195 -61.48 -24.62 -18.00
CA LEU A 195 -60.13 -24.99 -17.67
C LEU A 195 -59.08 -24.11 -18.39
N SER A 196 -59.31 -23.81 -19.67
CA SER A 196 -58.42 -22.90 -20.43
C SER A 196 -58.43 -21.48 -19.84
N LYS A 197 -59.58 -20.97 -19.46
CA LYS A 197 -59.72 -19.67 -18.82
C LYS A 197 -58.95 -19.60 -17.48
N LEU A 198 -59.13 -20.62 -16.62
CA LEU A 198 -58.39 -20.69 -15.34
C LEU A 198 -56.86 -20.69 -15.56
N LYS A 199 -56.34 -21.34 -16.59
CA LYS A 199 -54.92 -21.29 -16.93
C LYS A 199 -54.45 -19.91 -17.35
N VAL A 200 -55.25 -19.22 -18.20
CA VAL A 200 -54.91 -17.86 -18.65
C VAL A 200 -54.96 -16.85 -17.49
N ASP A 201 -56.02 -16.92 -16.68
CA ASP A 201 -56.17 -16.08 -15.51
C ASP A 201 -55.03 -16.28 -14.49
N ARG A 202 -54.57 -17.55 -14.32
CA ARG A 202 -53.36 -17.85 -13.53
C ARG A 202 -52.16 -17.07 -14.01
N LEU A 203 -51.82 -17.16 -15.29
CA LEU A 203 -50.65 -16.49 -15.86
C LEU A 203 -50.70 -14.99 -15.67
N ARG A 204 -51.90 -14.42 -15.92
CA ARG A 204 -52.14 -12.98 -15.74
C ARG A 204 -51.91 -12.54 -14.29
N GLN A 205 -52.46 -13.30 -13.34
CA GLN A 205 -52.39 -12.93 -11.93
C GLN A 205 -50.99 -13.11 -11.37
N ILE A 206 -50.27 -14.17 -11.81
CA ILE A 206 -48.84 -14.37 -11.47
C ILE A 206 -48.03 -13.16 -11.94
N ALA A 207 -48.18 -12.75 -13.20
CA ALA A 207 -47.45 -11.60 -13.73
C ALA A 207 -47.67 -10.31 -12.92
N ILE A 208 -48.93 -10.06 -12.47
CA ILE A 208 -49.26 -8.90 -11.62
C ILE A 208 -48.59 -9.00 -10.25
N LEU A 209 -48.62 -10.18 -9.61
CA LEU A 209 -48.00 -10.40 -8.30
C LEU A 209 -46.46 -10.38 -8.37
N GLU A 210 -45.89 -10.97 -9.38
CA GLU A 210 -44.45 -10.91 -9.63
C GLU A 210 -43.96 -9.48 -9.84
N GLN A 211 -44.69 -8.70 -10.65
CA GLN A 211 -44.38 -7.29 -10.84
C GLN A 211 -44.35 -6.53 -9.49
N ALA A 212 -45.35 -6.78 -8.64
CA ALA A 212 -45.42 -6.14 -7.33
C ALA A 212 -44.28 -6.58 -6.39
N VAL A 213 -43.88 -7.88 -6.43
CA VAL A 213 -42.74 -8.42 -5.69
C VAL A 213 -41.46 -7.78 -6.18
N GLU A 214 -41.21 -7.74 -7.48
CA GLU A 214 -39.98 -7.13 -8.04
C GLU A 214 -39.89 -5.62 -7.76
N GLN A 215 -41.03 -4.91 -7.80
CA GLN A 215 -41.02 -3.50 -7.39
C GLN A 215 -40.59 -3.33 -5.92
N LEU A 216 -41.12 -4.14 -5.01
CA LEU A 216 -40.73 -4.10 -3.60
C LEU A 216 -39.26 -4.50 -3.38
N ARG A 217 -38.71 -5.44 -4.16
CA ARG A 217 -37.32 -5.80 -4.16
C ARG A 217 -36.43 -4.65 -4.64
N GLY A 218 -36.81 -3.97 -5.69
CA GLY A 218 -36.16 -2.75 -6.17
C GLY A 218 -36.13 -1.65 -5.11
N ASP A 219 -37.29 -1.34 -4.50
CA ASP A 219 -37.37 -0.37 -3.41
C ASP A 219 -36.41 -0.73 -2.24
N LEU A 220 -36.36 -2.01 -1.87
CA LEU A 220 -35.47 -2.49 -0.81
C LEU A 220 -33.98 -2.36 -1.18
N ALA A 221 -33.61 -2.59 -2.42
CA ALA A 221 -32.26 -2.39 -2.91
C ALA A 221 -31.83 -0.92 -2.82
N ASP A 222 -32.71 0.00 -3.25
CA ASP A 222 -32.47 1.45 -3.15
C ASP A 222 -32.32 1.92 -1.71
N LEU A 223 -33.22 1.46 -0.82
CA LEU A 223 -33.12 1.76 0.60
C LEU A 223 -31.86 1.16 1.24
N GLY A 224 -31.44 -0.02 0.78
CA GLY A 224 -30.19 -0.67 1.20
C GLY A 224 -28.96 0.15 0.83
N SER A 225 -28.94 0.70 -0.38
CA SER A 225 -27.88 1.59 -0.86
C SER A 225 -27.79 2.87 -0.02
N LYS A 226 -28.94 3.51 0.25
CA LYS A 226 -29.04 4.70 1.12
C LYS A 226 -28.57 4.39 2.55
N LEU A 227 -28.90 3.22 3.08
CA LEU A 227 -28.42 2.79 4.41
C LEU A 227 -26.90 2.63 4.45
N THR A 228 -26.32 2.11 3.38
CA THR A 228 -24.86 1.96 3.26
C THR A 228 -24.17 3.32 3.19
N GLU A 229 -24.70 4.25 2.42
CA GLU A 229 -24.22 5.64 2.35
C GLU A 229 -24.22 6.31 3.74
N LEU A 230 -25.34 6.23 4.46
CA LEU A 230 -25.41 6.76 5.83
C LEU A 230 -24.41 6.11 6.78
N ARG A 231 -24.15 4.81 6.67
CA ARG A 231 -23.13 4.13 7.48
C ARG A 231 -21.73 4.64 7.19
N VAL A 232 -21.41 4.90 5.92
CA VAL A 232 -20.13 5.49 5.53
C VAL A 232 -20.01 6.91 6.08
N ASN A 233 -21.05 7.72 5.97
CA ASN A 233 -21.07 9.08 6.51
C ASN A 233 -20.86 9.09 8.03
N ILE A 234 -21.54 8.22 8.79
CA ILE A 234 -21.36 8.07 10.24
C ILE A 234 -19.90 7.67 10.56
N ARG A 235 -19.30 6.78 9.77
CA ARG A 235 -17.89 6.41 9.96
C ARG A 235 -16.95 7.59 9.76
N TYR A 236 -17.23 8.44 8.80
CA TYR A 236 -16.43 9.64 8.51
C TYR A 236 -16.61 10.76 9.54
N GLN A 237 -17.65 10.71 10.36
CA GLN A 237 -17.83 11.64 11.48
C GLN A 237 -16.86 11.38 12.65
N ASP A 238 -16.28 10.17 12.73
CA ASP A 238 -15.12 9.87 13.58
C ASP A 238 -13.84 10.05 12.74
N VAL A 239 -13.13 11.16 12.90
CA VAL A 239 -11.84 11.41 12.25
C VAL A 239 -10.75 10.65 12.99
N ARG A 240 -10.03 9.76 12.29
CA ARG A 240 -9.05 8.84 12.88
C ARG A 240 -7.65 9.08 12.33
N SER A 241 -6.64 8.76 13.16
CA SER A 241 -5.25 8.81 12.73
C SER A 241 -4.92 7.72 11.72
N PRO A 242 -4.29 8.03 10.57
CA PRO A 242 -3.84 7.04 9.60
C PRO A 242 -2.54 6.33 9.99
N ALA A 243 -1.78 6.86 10.97
CA ALA A 243 -0.48 6.35 11.41
C ALA A 243 -0.27 6.61 12.90
N ASP A 244 0.70 5.90 13.48
CA ASP A 244 1.24 6.24 14.80
C ASP A 244 2.07 7.51 14.68
N GLY A 245 1.94 8.46 15.62
CA GLY A 245 2.66 9.73 15.50
C GLY A 245 2.29 10.74 16.56
N VAL A 246 2.69 12.00 16.34
CA VAL A 246 2.34 13.16 17.15
C VAL A 246 1.47 14.12 16.34
N VAL A 247 0.44 14.65 16.99
CA VAL A 247 -0.45 15.66 16.41
C VAL A 247 0.24 17.02 16.41
N PHE A 248 0.18 17.71 15.26
CA PHE A 248 0.67 19.07 15.08
C PHE A 248 -0.32 19.91 14.26
N ASP A 249 -0.21 21.22 14.40
CA ASP A 249 -0.98 22.20 13.61
C ASP A 249 -2.51 21.96 13.73
N LEU A 250 -2.96 21.78 14.98
CA LEU A 250 -4.36 21.54 15.31
C LEU A 250 -5.17 22.85 15.16
N LYS A 251 -5.96 22.95 14.09
CA LYS A 251 -6.75 24.15 13.78
C LYS A 251 -8.04 24.30 14.62
N PRO A 252 -8.83 23.22 14.86
CA PRO A 252 -10.00 23.34 15.73
C PRO A 252 -9.60 23.77 17.13
N THR A 253 -10.26 24.81 17.64
CA THR A 253 -10.02 25.33 18.99
C THR A 253 -10.86 24.66 20.06
N GLY A 254 -11.93 23.94 19.68
CA GLY A 254 -12.81 23.25 20.62
C GLY A 254 -14.14 22.83 20.01
N PRO A 255 -15.05 22.27 20.84
CA PRO A 255 -16.41 21.92 20.43
C PRO A 255 -17.15 23.14 19.87
N GLY A 256 -18.03 22.89 18.87
CA GLY A 256 -18.74 23.94 18.15
C GLY A 256 -17.99 24.49 16.92
N PHE A 257 -16.75 24.10 16.68
CA PHE A 257 -16.03 24.45 15.45
C PHE A 257 -16.76 23.82 14.24
N VAL A 258 -17.01 24.64 13.21
CA VAL A 258 -17.63 24.19 11.97
C VAL A 258 -16.55 23.95 10.93
N ALA A 259 -16.35 22.71 10.55
CA ALA A 259 -15.40 22.33 9.51
C ALA A 259 -16.11 22.07 8.17
N GLN A 260 -15.43 22.44 7.10
CA GLN A 260 -15.87 22.09 5.74
C GLN A 260 -15.26 20.77 5.31
N GLY A 261 -15.92 20.07 4.36
CA GLY A 261 -15.34 18.86 3.77
C GLY A 261 -14.03 19.18 3.04
N SER A 262 -13.06 18.28 3.15
CA SER A 262 -11.70 18.40 2.61
C SER A 262 -10.82 19.49 3.25
N GLU A 263 -11.28 20.13 4.31
CA GLU A 263 -10.48 21.11 5.03
C GLU A 263 -9.38 20.43 5.87
N PRO A 264 -8.09 20.86 5.75
CA PRO A 264 -7.03 20.33 6.59
C PRO A 264 -7.17 20.85 8.02
N VAL A 265 -7.30 19.95 9.00
CA VAL A 265 -7.56 20.31 10.40
C VAL A 265 -6.39 20.05 11.34
N MET A 266 -5.49 19.14 10.99
CA MET A 266 -4.27 18.85 11.74
C MET A 266 -3.28 18.07 10.91
N LYS A 267 -2.06 17.91 11.42
CA LYS A 267 -1.02 17.05 10.86
C LYS A 267 -0.64 16.00 11.87
N VAL A 268 -0.35 14.79 11.40
CA VAL A 268 0.25 13.72 12.21
C VAL A 268 1.64 13.45 11.66
N VAL A 269 2.64 13.67 12.51
CA VAL A 269 4.05 13.37 12.22
C VAL A 269 4.33 11.98 12.77
N PRO A 270 4.61 10.98 11.93
CA PRO A 270 4.92 9.64 12.39
C PRO A 270 6.13 9.60 13.34
N PHE A 271 6.12 8.69 14.30
CA PHE A 271 7.28 8.41 15.17
C PHE A 271 8.33 7.56 14.49
N ASP A 272 8.14 7.25 13.23
CA ASP A 272 9.06 6.40 12.50
C ASP A 272 10.49 6.90 12.69
N ALA A 273 11.42 5.95 12.65
CA ALA A 273 12.84 6.22 12.80
C ALA A 273 13.25 7.46 12.01
N LEU A 274 14.09 8.30 12.61
CA LEU A 274 14.67 9.43 11.91
C LEU A 274 15.63 8.92 10.84
N GLN A 275 15.69 9.60 9.73
CA GLN A 275 16.70 9.46 8.70
C GLN A 275 17.39 10.80 8.47
N ALA A 276 18.68 10.77 8.14
CA ALA A 276 19.35 11.96 7.69
C ALA A 276 19.23 12.07 6.17
N LYS A 277 18.69 13.20 5.70
CA LYS A 277 18.74 13.55 4.29
C LYS A 277 19.87 14.55 4.10
N VAL A 278 20.91 14.13 3.40
CA VAL A 278 22.14 14.88 3.18
C VAL A 278 22.32 15.18 1.70
N GLU A 279 23.08 16.22 1.39
CA GLU A 279 23.38 16.61 0.03
C GLU A 279 24.88 16.44 -0.20
N ILE A 280 25.26 15.55 -1.11
CA ILE A 280 26.63 15.22 -1.46
C ILE A 280 27.02 16.01 -2.68
N GLU A 281 28.18 16.67 -2.68
CA GLU A 281 28.67 17.40 -3.83
C GLU A 281 29.01 16.46 -5.01
N SER A 282 28.86 16.97 -6.22
CA SER A 282 29.13 16.20 -7.44
C SER A 282 30.59 15.73 -7.56
N SER A 283 31.53 16.45 -6.94
CA SER A 283 32.94 16.08 -6.84
C SER A 283 33.15 14.78 -6.09
N ASP A 284 32.32 14.54 -5.07
CA ASP A 284 32.57 13.51 -4.07
C ASP A 284 31.64 12.30 -4.22
N ILE A 285 30.65 12.38 -5.09
CA ILE A 285 29.64 11.33 -5.29
C ILE A 285 30.26 9.99 -5.69
N GLY A 286 31.39 10.00 -6.41
CA GLY A 286 32.07 8.80 -6.84
C GLY A 286 32.62 7.93 -5.72
N PHE A 287 32.85 8.50 -4.54
CA PHE A 287 33.38 7.83 -3.35
C PHE A 287 32.29 7.29 -2.42
N VAL A 288 31.01 7.71 -2.61
CA VAL A 288 29.89 7.30 -1.78
C VAL A 288 29.12 6.15 -2.41
N GLN A 289 28.92 5.09 -1.65
CA GLN A 289 28.17 3.91 -2.10
C GLN A 289 27.09 3.55 -1.10
N VAL A 290 25.97 3.01 -1.62
CA VAL A 290 24.89 2.47 -0.80
C VAL A 290 25.43 1.30 0.06
N GLY A 291 25.06 1.30 1.34
CA GLY A 291 25.53 0.30 2.31
C GLY A 291 26.79 0.69 3.08
N ARG A 292 27.44 1.82 2.76
CA ARG A 292 28.60 2.32 3.53
C ARG A 292 28.17 2.93 4.85
N PRO A 293 28.97 2.76 5.91
CA PRO A 293 28.71 3.43 7.19
C PRO A 293 28.89 4.95 7.08
N ALA A 294 28.13 5.67 7.86
CA ALA A 294 28.19 7.12 7.95
C ALA A 294 28.11 7.58 9.43
N GLU A 295 28.87 8.59 9.76
CA GLU A 295 28.86 9.23 11.07
C GLU A 295 28.09 10.56 10.97
N ILE A 296 27.10 10.76 11.82
CA ILE A 296 26.24 11.93 11.81
C ILE A 296 26.49 12.75 13.08
N SER A 297 26.99 13.95 12.89
CA SER A 297 27.14 14.94 13.95
C SER A 297 25.96 15.92 13.90
N ILE A 298 25.37 16.24 15.04
CA ILE A 298 24.25 17.17 15.15
C ILE A 298 24.75 18.48 15.76
N ASP A 299 24.52 19.59 15.08
CA ASP A 299 25.02 20.92 15.52
C ASP A 299 24.57 21.30 16.94
N SER A 300 23.35 20.90 17.34
CA SER A 300 22.82 21.18 18.68
C SER A 300 23.41 20.27 19.75
N PHE A 301 24.15 19.20 19.40
CA PHE A 301 24.75 18.24 20.31
C PHE A 301 26.20 17.98 19.90
N PRO A 302 27.17 18.78 20.41
CA PRO A 302 28.56 18.64 20.01
C PRO A 302 29.10 17.24 20.16
N ALA A 303 29.79 16.73 19.14
CA ALA A 303 30.30 15.38 19.10
C ALA A 303 31.35 15.08 20.21
N THR A 304 31.98 16.13 20.76
CA THR A 304 32.89 16.03 21.91
C THR A 304 32.19 15.49 23.15
N ASP A 305 30.96 15.94 23.40
CA ASP A 305 30.22 15.67 24.64
C ASP A 305 29.20 14.52 24.46
N PHE A 306 28.57 14.47 23.28
CA PHE A 306 27.48 13.54 22.99
C PHE A 306 27.87 12.41 22.03
N GLY A 307 29.04 12.51 21.38
CA GLY A 307 29.45 11.55 20.35
C GLY A 307 28.77 11.80 19.01
N VAL A 308 28.82 10.82 18.13
CA VAL A 308 28.20 10.83 16.81
C VAL A 308 27.15 9.74 16.72
N LEU A 309 26.12 9.94 15.90
CA LEU A 309 25.17 8.89 15.55
C LEU A 309 25.74 8.09 14.40
N LEU A 310 25.71 6.77 14.55
CA LEU A 310 26.09 5.86 13.48
C LEU A 310 24.86 5.60 12.59
N GLY A 311 25.13 5.48 11.31
CA GLY A 311 24.11 5.17 10.32
C GLY A 311 24.70 4.54 9.07
N THR A 312 23.82 4.14 8.16
CA THR A 312 24.19 3.50 6.90
C THR A 312 23.55 4.23 5.73
N VAL A 313 24.28 4.45 4.66
CA VAL A 313 23.76 5.04 3.42
C VAL A 313 22.73 4.09 2.81
N LYS A 314 21.46 4.49 2.85
CA LYS A 314 20.33 3.69 2.34
C LYS A 314 20.08 3.87 0.86
N GLY A 315 20.34 5.05 0.34
CA GLY A 315 20.12 5.36 -1.07
C GLY A 315 20.69 6.71 -1.45
N ILE A 316 21.02 6.85 -2.71
CA ILE A 316 21.49 8.08 -3.35
C ILE A 316 20.54 8.36 -4.50
N ALA A 317 20.04 9.58 -4.60
CA ALA A 317 19.17 9.98 -5.70
C ALA A 317 19.96 10.02 -7.00
N SER A 318 19.33 9.54 -8.08
CA SER A 318 19.94 9.56 -9.43
C SER A 318 19.88 10.94 -10.09
N ASP A 319 19.07 11.85 -9.54
CA ASP A 319 18.89 13.21 -10.07
C ASP A 319 19.63 14.21 -9.18
N ALA A 320 20.40 15.10 -9.84
CA ALA A 320 21.19 16.11 -9.18
C ALA A 320 20.38 17.39 -8.98
N LEU A 321 20.44 17.96 -7.80
CA LEU A 321 19.91 19.30 -7.52
C LEU A 321 20.78 20.33 -8.20
N PRO A 322 20.19 21.31 -8.90
CA PRO A 322 20.95 22.39 -9.54
C PRO A 322 21.56 23.32 -8.50
N PRO A 323 22.60 24.08 -8.87
CA PRO A 323 23.16 25.11 -8.02
C PRO A 323 22.12 26.12 -7.56
N ASP A 324 22.20 26.57 -6.32
CA ASP A 324 21.37 27.62 -5.73
C ASP A 324 22.23 28.75 -5.13
N GLU A 325 21.60 29.77 -4.56
CA GLU A 325 22.31 30.93 -3.98
C GLU A 325 23.30 30.57 -2.86
N ARG A 326 23.09 29.43 -2.21
CA ARG A 326 23.95 28.98 -1.10
C ARG A 326 25.02 27.97 -1.52
N HIS A 327 24.76 27.24 -2.60
CA HIS A 327 25.63 26.17 -3.09
C HIS A 327 25.81 26.31 -4.60
N GLN A 328 27.02 26.55 -5.02
CA GLN A 328 27.35 26.83 -6.41
C GLN A 328 27.61 25.57 -7.24
N THR A 329 27.55 24.38 -6.61
CA THR A 329 27.83 23.08 -7.24
C THR A 329 26.56 22.23 -7.34
N TYR A 330 26.53 21.29 -8.28
CA TYR A 330 25.51 20.24 -8.34
C TYR A 330 25.64 19.31 -7.14
N ARG A 331 24.52 18.92 -6.56
CA ARG A 331 24.47 18.06 -5.33
C ARG A 331 23.53 16.91 -5.54
N PHE A 332 23.92 15.76 -5.01
CA PHE A 332 23.10 14.56 -5.04
C PHE A 332 22.47 14.32 -3.67
N PRO A 333 21.13 14.30 -3.57
CA PRO A 333 20.47 13.94 -2.31
C PRO A 333 20.77 12.49 -1.95
N ALA A 334 21.23 12.27 -0.73
CA ALA A 334 21.39 10.93 -0.18
C ALA A 334 20.60 10.77 1.12
N THR A 335 20.14 9.56 1.37
CA THR A 335 19.40 9.20 2.57
C THR A 335 20.23 8.23 3.41
N ILE A 336 20.44 8.57 4.68
CA ILE A 336 21.17 7.76 5.64
C ILE A 336 20.18 7.30 6.71
N SER A 337 20.06 5.97 6.91
CA SER A 337 19.31 5.41 8.03
C SER A 337 20.17 5.44 9.28
N LEU A 338 19.59 5.86 10.40
CA LEU A 338 20.27 5.84 11.70
C LEU A 338 20.14 4.46 12.35
N ASP A 339 21.22 3.94 12.89
CA ASP A 339 21.24 2.69 13.63
C ASP A 339 20.70 2.88 15.06
N SER A 340 20.81 4.08 15.60
CA SER A 340 20.33 4.48 16.91
C SER A 340 19.81 5.91 16.86
N GLN A 341 18.69 6.18 17.59
CA GLN A 341 18.12 7.51 17.71
C GLN A 341 18.40 8.17 19.08
N GLN A 342 19.31 7.59 19.84
CA GLN A 342 19.66 8.06 21.17
C GLN A 342 21.13 8.44 21.20
N LEU A 343 21.42 9.67 21.60
CA LEU A 343 22.76 10.12 21.97
C LEU A 343 22.96 9.90 23.47
N LYS A 344 24.10 9.31 23.85
CA LYS A 344 24.47 9.14 25.27
C LYS A 344 25.53 10.18 25.60
N LEU A 345 25.38 10.86 26.71
CA LEU A 345 26.47 11.70 27.26
C LEU A 345 27.71 10.83 27.49
N LYS A 346 28.87 11.28 27.00
CA LYS A 346 30.16 10.60 27.19
C LYS A 346 30.69 10.67 28.62
N SER A 347 30.15 11.57 29.41
CA SER A 347 30.49 11.72 30.82
C SER A 347 29.35 11.19 31.69
N GLY A 348 29.35 9.91 31.94
CA GLY A 348 28.39 9.28 32.84
C GLY A 348 28.87 7.89 33.20
#